data_0f4a2ca66b04ed57c537060d1c6ed106
#
_entry.id   0f4a2ca66b04ed57c537060d1c6ed106
#
_cell.length_a   1.000
_cell.length_b   1.000
_cell.length_c   1.000
_cell.angle_alpha   90.00
_cell.angle_beta   90.00
_cell.angle_gamma   90.00
#
_symmetry.space_group_name_H-M   'P 1'
#
loop_
_entity.id
_entity.type
_entity.pdbx_description
1 polymer ?
#
loop_
_entity_poly.entity_id
_entity_poly.type
_entity_poly.pdbx_seq_one_letter_code
_entity_poly.pdbx_strand_id
1 'polypeptide(L)'
;MERPRAALAREVHAGFFYVFTRDSTILGVAMLRRYSQTSAELGCLVVSPQYRRQGTGDALLGFLERTAVAAGVAQLFVLSTNTMQWFLERDFDEVQLSELPPERQKLYNPERNSKIYSKVLESSRRIDAEELFWSTKHGN
;
A
#
# COMPACT_ATOMS: atom_id res chain seq x y z
N MET A 1 15.13 2.21 20.46
CA MET A 1 14.05 2.93 19.74
C MET A 1 13.03 1.92 19.25
N GLU A 2 11.79 2.15 19.58
CA GLU A 2 10.73 1.25 19.16
C GLU A 2 10.45 1.37 17.67
N ARG A 3 10.13 0.23 17.05
CA ARG A 3 9.66 0.25 15.68
C ARG A 3 8.21 0.76 15.65
N PRO A 4 7.82 1.46 14.57
CA PRO A 4 6.42 1.82 14.43
C PRO A 4 5.55 0.56 14.47
N ARG A 5 4.44 0.65 15.15
CA ARG A 5 3.47 -0.44 15.23
C ARG A 5 2.28 -0.10 14.37
N ALA A 6 1.82 -1.10 13.64
CA ALA A 6 0.59 -0.99 12.87
C ALA A 6 -0.52 -1.70 13.62
N ALA A 7 -1.66 -1.06 13.68
CA ALA A 7 -2.83 -1.66 14.27
C ALA A 7 -4.01 -1.48 13.33
N LEU A 8 -4.84 -2.52 13.22
CA LEU A 8 -6.06 -2.43 12.45
C LEU A 8 -7.04 -1.57 13.23
N ALA A 9 -7.35 -0.37 12.71
CA ALA A 9 -8.25 0.54 13.38
C ALA A 9 -9.69 0.06 13.25
N ARG A 10 -10.12 -0.24 12.02
CA ARG A 10 -11.41 -0.85 11.80
C ARG A 10 -11.62 -1.14 10.32
N GLU A 11 -12.56 -2.04 10.06
CA GLU A 11 -12.99 -2.35 8.72
C GLU A 11 -14.11 -1.39 8.30
N VAL A 12 -13.98 -0.81 7.11
CA VAL A 12 -14.96 0.13 6.58
C VAL A 12 -15.18 -0.19 5.11
N HIS A 13 -16.38 -0.60 4.74
CA HIS A 13 -16.76 -0.89 3.35
C HIS A 13 -15.73 -1.77 2.63
N ALA A 14 -15.39 -2.90 3.21
CA ALA A 14 -14.40 -3.82 2.66
C ALA A 14 -12.98 -3.27 2.58
N GLY A 15 -12.74 -2.14 3.25
CA GLY A 15 -11.40 -1.59 3.41
C GLY A 15 -10.92 -1.70 4.84
N PHE A 16 -9.61 -1.66 5.02
CA PHE A 16 -9.00 -1.71 6.33
C PHE A 16 -8.18 -0.47 6.56
N PHE A 17 -8.40 0.17 7.70
CA PHE A 17 -7.59 1.28 8.15
C PHE A 17 -6.50 0.77 9.08
N TYR A 18 -5.29 1.26 8.88
CA TYR A 18 -4.16 0.97 9.75
C TYR A 18 -3.69 2.26 10.38
N VAL A 19 -3.48 2.23 11.68
CA VAL A 19 -2.93 3.36 12.42
C VAL A 19 -1.52 2.94 12.87
N PHE A 20 -0.54 3.74 12.53
CA PHE A 20 0.86 3.46 12.85
C PHE A 20 1.27 4.31 14.03
N THR A 21 1.77 3.67 15.08
CA THR A 21 2.09 4.35 16.32
C THR A 21 3.50 4.01 16.80
N ARG A 22 4.04 4.94 17.58
CA ARG A 22 5.27 4.74 18.33
C ARG A 22 5.09 5.43 19.66
N ASP A 23 5.27 4.69 20.75
CA ASP A 23 5.12 5.24 22.11
C ASP A 23 3.79 6.00 22.28
N SER A 24 2.70 5.39 21.81
CA SER A 24 1.35 5.94 21.87
C SER A 24 1.15 7.20 21.03
N THR A 25 2.11 7.55 20.20
CA THR A 25 2.00 8.68 19.28
C THR A 25 1.65 8.18 17.90
N ILE A 26 0.66 8.79 17.26
CA ILE A 26 0.26 8.43 15.90
C ILE A 26 1.26 9.02 14.91
N LEU A 27 1.91 8.14 14.16
CA LEU A 27 2.86 8.52 13.11
C LEU A 27 2.17 8.72 11.77
N GLY A 28 1.15 7.91 11.51
CA GLY A 28 0.44 7.99 10.25
C GLY A 28 -0.74 7.04 10.21
N VAL A 29 -1.52 7.18 9.15
CA VAL A 29 -2.72 6.39 8.89
C VAL A 29 -2.71 5.98 7.43
N ALA A 30 -3.18 4.79 7.15
CA ALA A 30 -3.31 4.31 5.78
C ALA A 30 -4.52 3.40 5.64
N MET A 31 -5.05 3.31 4.42
CA MET A 31 -6.17 2.42 4.12
C MET A 31 -5.84 1.56 2.92
N LEU A 32 -6.18 0.28 3.01
CA LEU A 32 -6.16 -0.65 1.88
C LEU A 32 -7.57 -1.12 1.61
N ARG A 33 -7.97 -1.12 0.35
CA ARG A 33 -9.26 -1.65 -0.05
C ARG A 33 -9.08 -2.61 -1.22
N ARG A 34 -9.55 -3.83 -1.06
CA ARG A 34 -9.43 -4.85 -2.07
C ARG A 34 -10.57 -4.72 -3.09
N TYR A 35 -10.23 -4.78 -4.38
CA TYR A 35 -11.20 -4.70 -5.45
C TYR A 35 -11.30 -5.98 -6.28
N SER A 36 -10.32 -6.85 -6.15
CA SER A 36 -10.34 -8.17 -6.78
C SER A 36 -9.44 -9.09 -5.97
N GLN A 37 -9.31 -10.32 -6.38
CA GLN A 37 -8.42 -11.25 -5.68
C GLN A 37 -6.97 -10.81 -5.75
N THR A 38 -6.61 -10.04 -6.78
CA THR A 38 -5.22 -9.67 -7.02
C THR A 38 -4.94 -8.18 -7.00
N SER A 39 -5.98 -7.35 -6.82
CA SER A 39 -5.81 -5.89 -6.88
C SER A 39 -6.38 -5.21 -5.66
N ALA A 40 -5.65 -4.24 -5.14
CA ALA A 40 -6.09 -3.43 -4.01
C ALA A 40 -5.70 -1.97 -4.21
N GLU A 41 -6.49 -1.08 -3.64
CA GLU A 41 -6.23 0.35 -3.66
C GLU A 41 -5.65 0.80 -2.33
N LEU A 42 -4.57 1.59 -2.41
CA LEU A 42 -4.09 2.36 -1.29
C LEU A 42 -4.94 3.64 -1.26
N GLY A 43 -5.98 3.63 -0.44
CA GLY A 43 -6.97 4.70 -0.47
C GLY A 43 -6.54 5.95 0.26
N CYS A 44 -5.64 5.81 1.22
CA CYS A 44 -5.17 6.91 2.02
C CYS A 44 -3.80 6.56 2.57
N LEU A 45 -2.89 7.51 2.54
CA LEU A 45 -1.59 7.38 3.21
C LEU A 45 -1.23 8.76 3.72
N VAL A 46 -1.30 8.94 5.02
CA VAL A 46 -1.02 10.22 5.65
C VAL A 46 0.01 10.01 6.75
N VAL A 47 1.07 10.79 6.69
CA VAL A 47 2.11 10.81 7.73
C VAL A 47 1.97 12.11 8.49
N SER A 48 2.00 12.04 9.82
CA SER A 48 1.96 13.24 10.65
C SER A 48 3.10 14.17 10.27
N PRO A 49 2.83 15.50 10.15
CA PRO A 49 3.83 16.44 9.64
C PRO A 49 5.17 16.38 10.37
N GLN A 50 5.14 16.19 11.68
CA GLN A 50 6.36 16.14 12.48
C GLN A 50 7.23 14.91 12.23
N TYR A 51 6.68 13.89 11.53
CA TYR A 51 7.40 12.65 11.23
C TYR A 51 7.70 12.48 9.75
N ARG A 52 7.41 13.50 8.96
CA ARG A 52 7.77 13.47 7.54
C ARG A 52 9.29 13.56 7.39
N ARG A 53 9.80 13.01 6.29
CA ARG A 53 11.23 13.01 5.97
C ARG A 53 12.09 12.21 6.94
N GLN A 54 11.47 11.30 7.71
CA GLN A 54 12.20 10.43 8.63
C GLN A 54 12.12 8.97 8.23
N GLY A 55 11.74 8.72 6.97
CA GLY A 55 11.55 7.35 6.51
C GLY A 55 10.25 6.71 6.95
N THR A 56 9.38 7.46 7.63
CA THR A 56 8.11 6.94 8.11
C THR A 56 7.20 6.52 6.96
N GLY A 57 7.12 7.35 5.92
CA GLY A 57 6.31 7.00 4.73
C GLY A 57 6.75 5.71 4.09
N ASP A 58 8.07 5.50 3.98
CA ASP A 58 8.61 4.26 3.42
C ASP A 58 8.29 3.06 4.31
N ALA A 59 8.37 3.23 5.61
CA ALA A 59 8.03 2.16 6.54
C ALA A 59 6.56 1.78 6.44
N LEU A 60 5.69 2.77 6.34
CA LEU A 60 4.25 2.53 6.17
C LEU A 60 3.95 1.85 4.85
N LEU A 61 4.50 2.37 3.75
CA LEU A 61 4.29 1.77 2.44
C LEU A 61 4.81 0.34 2.41
N GLY A 62 6.00 0.10 2.94
CA GLY A 62 6.57 -1.24 3.01
C GLY A 62 5.67 -2.21 3.75
N PHE A 63 5.12 -1.78 4.89
CA PHE A 63 4.18 -2.60 5.64
C PHE A 63 2.92 -2.91 4.81
N LEU A 64 2.37 -1.91 4.13
CA LEU A 64 1.17 -2.10 3.32
C LEU A 64 1.43 -3.03 2.15
N GLU A 65 2.58 -2.92 1.50
CA GLU A 65 2.93 -3.81 0.40
C GLU A 65 3.07 -5.25 0.88
N ARG A 66 3.74 -5.46 2.01
CA ARG A 66 3.87 -6.81 2.58
C ARG A 66 2.52 -7.38 3.00
N THR A 67 1.66 -6.55 3.58
CA THR A 67 0.32 -6.96 3.95
C THR A 67 -0.49 -7.36 2.73
N ALA A 68 -0.40 -6.58 1.65
CA ALA A 68 -1.09 -6.86 0.41
C ALA A 68 -0.60 -8.18 -0.21
N VAL A 69 0.71 -8.36 -0.28
CA VAL A 69 1.30 -9.60 -0.83
C VAL A 69 0.84 -10.81 -0.03
N ALA A 70 0.85 -10.70 1.30
CA ALA A 70 0.41 -11.80 2.16
C ALA A 70 -1.05 -12.17 1.92
N ALA A 71 -1.85 -11.20 1.47
CA ALA A 71 -3.27 -11.43 1.15
C ALA A 71 -3.50 -11.86 -0.30
N GLY A 72 -2.43 -12.05 -1.07
CA GLY A 72 -2.53 -12.49 -2.46
C GLY A 72 -2.64 -11.37 -3.48
N VAL A 73 -2.49 -10.12 -3.06
CA VAL A 73 -2.58 -8.97 -3.97
C VAL A 73 -1.31 -8.90 -4.81
N ALA A 74 -1.48 -8.78 -6.12
CA ALA A 74 -0.38 -8.66 -7.06
C ALA A 74 -0.21 -7.24 -7.58
N GLN A 75 -1.25 -6.41 -7.47
CA GLN A 75 -1.21 -5.04 -7.97
C GLN A 75 -1.77 -4.09 -6.92
N LEU A 76 -1.00 -3.07 -6.60
CA LEU A 76 -1.41 -2.02 -5.70
C LEU A 76 -1.53 -0.73 -6.50
N PHE A 77 -2.64 -0.01 -6.36
CA PHE A 77 -2.82 1.23 -7.08
C PHE A 77 -3.28 2.35 -6.15
N VAL A 78 -3.05 3.58 -6.58
CA VAL A 78 -3.43 4.76 -5.83
C VAL A 78 -3.92 5.82 -6.81
N LEU A 79 -4.96 6.56 -6.41
CA LEU A 79 -5.48 7.66 -7.20
C LEU A 79 -5.18 8.98 -6.50
N SER A 80 -4.76 9.98 -7.27
CA SER A 80 -4.45 11.28 -6.73
C SER A 80 -4.74 12.37 -7.76
N THR A 81 -5.25 13.51 -7.29
CA THR A 81 -5.47 14.66 -8.15
C THR A 81 -4.17 15.42 -8.42
N ASN A 82 -3.12 15.12 -7.68
CA ASN A 82 -1.80 15.74 -7.84
C ASN A 82 -0.82 14.73 -8.40
N THR A 83 0.22 15.25 -9.07
CA THR A 83 1.32 14.39 -9.47
C THR A 83 2.07 13.94 -8.25
N MET A 84 2.21 12.63 -8.10
CA MET A 84 2.80 12.04 -6.92
C MET A 84 4.19 11.50 -7.21
N GLN A 85 5.15 12.43 -7.27
CA GLN A 85 6.55 12.06 -7.51
C GLN A 85 7.03 11.03 -6.50
N TRP A 86 6.56 11.15 -5.26
CA TRP A 86 6.92 10.22 -4.20
C TRP A 86 6.60 8.77 -4.56
N PHE A 87 5.44 8.53 -5.19
CA PHE A 87 5.08 7.19 -5.61
C PHE A 87 5.89 6.75 -6.83
N LEU A 88 6.16 7.68 -7.75
CA LEU A 88 6.97 7.35 -8.93
C LEU A 88 8.38 6.91 -8.52
N GLU A 89 8.93 7.52 -7.49
CA GLU A 89 10.24 7.15 -6.97
C GLU A 89 10.24 5.79 -6.27
N ARG A 90 9.07 5.24 -5.99
CA ARG A 90 8.93 3.97 -5.30
C ARG A 90 8.31 2.90 -6.19
N ASP A 91 8.63 3.00 -7.49
CA ASP A 91 8.30 2.00 -8.50
C ASP A 91 6.83 1.92 -8.87
N PHE A 92 6.06 2.95 -8.57
CA PHE A 92 4.73 3.10 -9.14
C PHE A 92 4.85 3.79 -10.48
N ASP A 93 3.99 3.39 -11.41
CA ASP A 93 3.90 4.00 -12.73
C ASP A 93 2.53 4.60 -12.93
N GLU A 94 2.46 5.70 -13.66
CA GLU A 94 1.16 6.25 -14.02
C GLU A 94 0.54 5.36 -15.09
N VAL A 95 -0.73 5.00 -14.90
CA VAL A 95 -1.44 4.08 -15.78
C VAL A 95 -2.79 4.65 -16.19
N GLN A 96 -3.43 4.01 -17.15
CA GLN A 96 -4.73 4.42 -17.66
C GLN A 96 -5.85 3.82 -16.83
N LEU A 97 -7.02 4.46 -16.87
CA LEU A 97 -8.21 3.98 -16.17
C LEU A 97 -8.54 2.52 -16.52
N SER A 98 -8.31 2.14 -17.78
CA SER A 98 -8.60 0.78 -18.24
C SER A 98 -7.80 -0.29 -17.52
N GLU A 99 -6.72 0.09 -16.83
CA GLU A 99 -5.90 -0.87 -16.09
C GLU A 99 -6.39 -1.11 -14.68
N LEU A 100 -7.42 -0.39 -14.24
CA LEU A 100 -8.03 -0.64 -12.94
C LEU A 100 -9.00 -1.81 -13.00
N PRO A 101 -9.24 -2.49 -11.89
CA PRO A 101 -10.28 -3.50 -11.83
C PRO A 101 -11.64 -2.91 -12.19
N PRO A 102 -12.51 -3.66 -12.87
CA PRO A 102 -13.83 -3.14 -13.30
C PRO A 102 -14.63 -2.51 -12.16
N GLU A 103 -14.57 -3.10 -10.98
CA GLU A 103 -15.29 -2.57 -9.83
C GLU A 103 -14.82 -1.17 -9.47
N ARG A 104 -13.51 -0.91 -9.59
CA ARG A 104 -12.98 0.42 -9.29
C ARG A 104 -13.24 1.40 -10.42
N GLN A 105 -13.23 0.93 -11.68
CA GLN A 105 -13.55 1.78 -12.82
C GLN A 105 -14.94 2.39 -12.67
N LYS A 106 -15.89 1.62 -12.17
CA LYS A 106 -17.26 2.09 -11.96
C LYS A 106 -17.34 3.23 -10.96
N LEU A 107 -16.41 3.27 -10.02
CA LEU A 107 -16.37 4.28 -8.97
C LEU A 107 -15.51 5.49 -9.34
N TYR A 108 -14.88 5.46 -10.50
CA TYR A 108 -14.03 6.57 -10.91
C TYR A 108 -14.86 7.81 -11.21
N ASN A 109 -14.46 8.94 -10.65
CA ASN A 109 -15.13 10.21 -10.88
C ASN A 109 -14.32 11.03 -11.89
N PRO A 110 -14.78 11.15 -13.16
CA PRO A 110 -14.04 11.89 -14.18
C PRO A 110 -13.88 13.37 -13.86
N GLU A 111 -14.81 13.93 -13.09
CA GLU A 111 -14.76 15.35 -12.74
C GLU A 111 -13.55 15.69 -11.88
N ARG A 112 -13.11 14.74 -11.05
CA ARG A 112 -11.92 14.93 -10.23
C ARG A 112 -10.65 14.79 -11.05
N ASN A 113 -10.71 14.13 -12.18
CA ASN A 113 -9.58 13.92 -13.08
C ASN A 113 -8.35 13.39 -12.34
N SER A 114 -8.56 12.41 -11.45
CA SER A 114 -7.47 11.82 -10.71
C SER A 114 -6.52 11.06 -11.60
N LYS A 115 -5.24 11.20 -11.34
CA LYS A 115 -4.22 10.36 -11.95
C LYS A 115 -4.16 9.03 -11.22
N ILE A 116 -3.78 8.00 -11.93
CA ILE A 116 -3.75 6.63 -11.42
C ILE A 116 -2.31 6.14 -11.45
N TYR A 117 -1.83 5.67 -10.30
CA TYR A 117 -0.50 5.10 -10.18
C TYR A 117 -0.64 3.66 -9.75
N SER A 118 0.14 2.78 -10.36
CA SER A 118 0.04 1.35 -10.09
C SER A 118 1.42 0.75 -9.96
N LYS A 119 1.53 -0.23 -9.06
CA LYS A 119 2.76 -0.98 -8.87
C LYS A 119 2.41 -2.46 -8.85
N VAL A 120 3.14 -3.22 -9.67
CA VAL A 120 3.08 -4.68 -9.59
C VAL A 120 3.94 -5.09 -8.42
N LEU A 121 3.31 -5.69 -7.42
CA LEU A 121 4.05 -6.15 -6.24
C LEU A 121 4.85 -7.38 -6.60
N GLU A 122 5.98 -7.54 -5.94
CA GLU A 122 6.79 -8.74 -6.12
C GLU A 122 5.88 -9.93 -5.88
N SER A 123 5.81 -10.80 -6.89
CA SER A 123 4.88 -11.90 -6.81
C SER A 123 5.17 -12.76 -5.58
N SER A 124 4.12 -13.33 -5.02
CA SER A 124 4.26 -14.27 -3.93
C SER A 124 5.22 -15.40 -4.29
N ARG A 125 5.28 -15.73 -5.58
CA ARG A 125 6.22 -16.74 -6.07
C ARG A 125 7.66 -16.36 -5.80
N ARG A 126 8.05 -15.13 -6.07
CA ARG A 126 9.41 -14.67 -5.83
C ARG A 126 9.69 -14.59 -4.33
N ILE A 127 8.74 -14.08 -3.58
CA ILE A 127 8.86 -13.99 -2.14
C ILE A 127 8.97 -15.37 -1.52
N ASP A 128 8.15 -16.31 -1.99
CA ASP A 128 8.21 -17.68 -1.51
C ASP A 128 9.57 -18.32 -1.78
N ALA A 129 10.12 -18.07 -2.96
CA ALA A 129 11.44 -18.59 -3.29
C ALA A 129 12.52 -18.02 -2.38
N GLU A 130 12.44 -16.72 -2.10
CA GLU A 130 13.37 -16.08 -1.19
C GLU A 130 13.21 -16.59 0.24
N GLU A 131 11.99 -16.74 0.69
CA GLU A 131 11.71 -17.26 2.03
C GLU A 131 12.20 -18.69 2.16
N LEU A 132 11.96 -19.52 1.16
CA LEU A 132 12.44 -20.89 1.18
C LEU A 132 13.97 -20.93 1.22
N PHE A 133 14.62 -20.07 0.44
CA PHE A 133 16.07 -19.96 0.46
C PHE A 133 16.57 -19.60 1.85
N TRP A 134 15.95 -18.60 2.47
CA TRP A 134 16.31 -18.16 3.80
C TRP A 134 16.09 -19.24 4.86
N SER A 135 14.96 -19.92 4.79
CA SER A 135 14.65 -21.00 5.72
C SER A 135 15.70 -22.12 5.60
N THR A 136 16.04 -22.50 4.38
CA THR A 136 17.00 -23.57 4.15
C THR A 136 18.39 -23.19 4.62
N LYS A 137 18.81 -21.95 4.32
CA LYS A 137 20.17 -21.51 4.64
C LYS A 137 20.35 -21.11 6.09
N HIS A 138 19.33 -20.56 6.71
CA HIS A 138 19.43 -19.95 8.04
C HIS A 138 18.70 -20.75 9.11
N GLY A 139 18.10 -21.87 8.76
CA GLY A 139 17.43 -22.72 9.72
C GLY A 139 16.16 -22.16 10.32
N ASN A 140 15.56 -21.21 9.69
CA ASN A 140 14.32 -20.61 10.17
C ASN A 140 13.10 -21.11 9.44
#